data_39b2db5171bc138b39931c4f774aeca3
#
_entry.id   39b2db5171bc138b39931c4f774aeca3
#
_cell.length_a   1.000
_cell.length_b   1.000
_cell.length_c   1.000
_cell.angle_alpha   90.00
_cell.angle_beta   90.00
_cell.angle_gamma   90.00
#
_symmetry.space_group_name_H-M   'P 1'
#
loop_
_entity.id
_entity.type
_entity.pdbx_description
1 polymer ?
#
loop_
_entity_poly.entity_id
_entity_poly.type
_entity_poly.pdbx_seq_one_letter_code
_entity_poly.pdbx_strand_id
1 'polypeptide(L)'
;MTTTPGARQARSSEAGDGMRPLTVLGCFAHPDDETWSMGGSFALLVPKGARGAVWTATRGQAGEIAEGSAATRATLAEVREAEERAAMAAVGVADVEFGEFVDGEVAGADQAELVKAVQRALERVRPDVVVTMEPGGVTAHPDHIAVSAAVQAAFAAYARSPGPREPRLYYWGVPSSLLARFRELAAGQGVEIPGEDDPFGPRGTPDRQFTCWVDTSPVAEQVWRTLEEHRTQAGDPSRATLGQGEGWREVFATTAFLRVHPAPS
;
A
#
# COMPACT_ATOMS: atom_id res chain seq x y z
N MET A 1 -44.23 49.32 -6.65
CA MET A 1 -44.37 47.91 -7.13
C MET A 1 -43.01 47.50 -7.69
N THR A 2 -42.21 46.84 -6.87
CA THR A 2 -40.86 46.37 -7.27
C THR A 2 -40.85 44.87 -7.04
N THR A 3 -40.83 44.11 -8.13
CA THR A 3 -40.80 42.66 -8.17
C THR A 3 -39.37 42.16 -7.93
N THR A 4 -39.17 41.39 -6.88
CA THR A 4 -37.91 40.66 -6.56
C THR A 4 -37.77 39.43 -7.47
N PRO A 5 -36.60 39.20 -8.12
CA PRO A 5 -36.41 37.97 -8.88
C PRO A 5 -36.13 36.79 -7.95
N GLY A 6 -36.83 35.70 -8.23
CA GLY A 6 -36.76 34.46 -7.46
C GLY A 6 -35.37 33.82 -7.50
N ALA A 7 -35.01 33.32 -6.33
CA ALA A 7 -33.84 32.46 -6.13
C ALA A 7 -34.06 31.15 -6.90
N ARG A 8 -33.16 30.89 -7.87
CA ARG A 8 -33.02 29.56 -8.47
C ARG A 8 -32.45 28.61 -7.42
N GLN A 9 -33.26 27.72 -6.93
CA GLN A 9 -32.79 26.54 -6.20
C GLN A 9 -31.93 25.71 -7.16
N ALA A 10 -30.65 25.58 -6.81
CA ALA A 10 -29.76 24.62 -7.43
C ALA A 10 -30.34 23.22 -7.12
N ARG A 11 -30.81 22.54 -8.15
CA ARG A 11 -31.17 21.13 -8.08
C ARG A 11 -29.86 20.37 -7.87
N SER A 12 -29.70 19.74 -6.71
CA SER A 12 -28.74 18.68 -6.49
C SER A 12 -29.03 17.57 -7.50
N SER A 13 -28.19 17.41 -8.51
CA SER A 13 -28.20 16.27 -9.42
C SER A 13 -27.57 15.08 -8.70
N GLU A 14 -28.28 14.48 -7.78
CA GLU A 14 -28.01 13.14 -7.30
C GLU A 14 -28.83 12.17 -8.14
N ALA A 15 -28.28 11.80 -9.28
CA ALA A 15 -28.55 10.51 -9.89
C ALA A 15 -27.19 9.82 -9.95
N GLY A 16 -26.83 9.11 -8.90
CA GLY A 16 -25.73 8.16 -8.94
C GLY A 16 -26.01 7.17 -10.07
N ASP A 17 -25.18 7.26 -11.11
CA ASP A 17 -25.08 6.22 -12.12
C ASP A 17 -24.91 4.90 -11.34
N GLY A 18 -25.76 3.88 -11.60
CA GLY A 18 -25.81 2.62 -10.89
C GLY A 18 -24.57 1.73 -11.02
N MET A 19 -23.39 2.34 -11.06
CA MET A 19 -22.09 1.72 -11.16
C MET A 19 -21.69 1.16 -9.80
N ARG A 20 -21.33 -0.13 -9.77
CA ARG A 20 -20.81 -0.78 -8.56
C ARG A 20 -19.68 0.03 -7.93
N PRO A 21 -19.46 -0.04 -6.62
CA PRO A 21 -18.34 0.60 -5.94
C PRO A 21 -17.01 0.29 -6.58
N LEU A 22 -16.08 1.26 -6.56
CA LEU A 22 -14.69 1.04 -6.96
C LEU A 22 -14.08 -0.05 -6.06
N THR A 23 -13.44 -1.05 -6.67
CA THR A 23 -12.76 -2.12 -5.92
C THR A 23 -11.25 -1.99 -6.14
N VAL A 24 -10.51 -1.89 -5.05
CA VAL A 24 -9.05 -1.71 -5.03
C VAL A 24 -8.41 -2.87 -4.30
N LEU A 25 -7.42 -3.50 -4.93
CA LEU A 25 -6.63 -4.59 -4.35
C LEU A 25 -5.16 -4.17 -4.25
N GLY A 26 -4.61 -4.21 -3.04
CA GLY A 26 -3.16 -4.18 -2.81
C GLY A 26 -2.59 -5.60 -2.82
N CYS A 27 -1.45 -5.81 -3.49
CA CYS A 27 -0.74 -7.09 -3.49
C CYS A 27 0.70 -6.87 -3.07
N PHE A 28 1.11 -7.43 -1.92
CA PHE A 28 2.39 -7.16 -1.28
C PHE A 28 3.08 -8.43 -0.80
N ALA A 29 4.33 -8.30 -0.36
CA ALA A 29 5.13 -9.43 0.09
C ALA A 29 4.94 -9.73 1.58
N HIS A 30 4.95 -8.69 2.42
CA HIS A 30 4.96 -8.83 3.88
C HIS A 30 3.86 -7.99 4.53
N PRO A 31 3.37 -8.40 5.71
CA PRO A 31 2.53 -7.54 6.55
C PRO A 31 3.26 -6.24 6.92
N ASP A 32 2.63 -5.11 6.71
CA ASP A 32 3.02 -3.70 6.83
C ASP A 32 3.28 -2.96 5.51
N ASP A 33 3.68 -3.64 4.44
CA ASP A 33 3.86 -3.05 3.10
C ASP A 33 2.63 -2.27 2.63
N GLU A 34 1.43 -2.80 2.88
CA GLU A 34 0.15 -2.19 2.51
C GLU A 34 -0.11 -0.88 3.27
N THR A 35 0.35 -0.79 4.51
CA THR A 35 0.21 0.41 5.33
C THR A 35 1.04 1.56 4.77
N TRP A 36 2.30 1.31 4.43
CA TRP A 36 3.19 2.29 3.82
C TRP A 36 2.71 2.75 2.46
N SER A 37 2.18 1.84 1.66
CA SER A 37 1.82 2.08 0.26
C SER A 37 0.38 2.54 0.06
N MET A 38 -0.57 1.94 0.75
CA MET A 38 -2.00 2.05 0.49
C MET A 38 -2.81 2.63 1.65
N GLY A 39 -2.26 2.70 2.87
CA GLY A 39 -2.98 3.16 4.06
C GLY A 39 -3.72 4.48 3.83
N GLY A 40 -3.04 5.48 3.27
CA GLY A 40 -3.65 6.77 2.95
C GLY A 40 -4.72 6.70 1.86
N SER A 41 -4.48 5.90 0.82
CA SER A 41 -5.46 5.71 -0.26
C SER A 41 -6.71 4.99 0.24
N PHE A 42 -6.59 3.96 1.07
CA PHE A 42 -7.73 3.27 1.67
C PHE A 42 -8.50 4.20 2.61
N ALA A 43 -7.82 4.93 3.49
CA ALA A 43 -8.44 5.90 4.39
C ALA A 43 -9.25 6.98 3.66
N LEU A 44 -8.84 7.36 2.44
CA LEU A 44 -9.56 8.34 1.61
C LEU A 44 -10.71 7.74 0.80
N LEU A 45 -10.55 6.51 0.29
CA LEU A 45 -11.46 5.92 -0.69
C LEU A 45 -12.58 5.10 -0.04
N VAL A 46 -12.26 4.34 1.02
CA VAL A 46 -13.25 3.44 1.66
C VAL A 46 -14.44 4.21 2.26
N PRO A 47 -14.24 5.33 2.98
CA PRO A 47 -15.37 6.15 3.46
C PRO A 47 -16.26 6.75 2.34
N LYS A 48 -15.70 6.83 1.11
CA LYS A 48 -16.44 7.28 -0.08
C LYS A 48 -17.14 6.15 -0.84
N GLY A 49 -17.17 4.95 -0.25
CA GLY A 49 -17.86 3.79 -0.79
C GLY A 49 -17.01 2.86 -1.64
N ALA A 50 -15.68 3.03 -1.71
CA ALA A 50 -14.82 2.05 -2.35
C ALA A 50 -14.70 0.78 -1.49
N ARG A 51 -14.52 -0.37 -2.14
CA ARG A 51 -14.15 -1.63 -1.49
C ARG A 51 -12.62 -1.80 -1.55
N GLY A 52 -11.97 -1.89 -0.39
CA GLY A 52 -10.57 -2.25 -0.26
C GLY A 52 -10.38 -3.75 -0.03
N ALA A 53 -9.31 -4.30 -0.59
CA ALA A 53 -8.82 -5.65 -0.29
C ALA A 53 -7.29 -5.66 -0.30
N VAL A 54 -6.69 -6.56 0.48
CA VAL A 54 -5.24 -6.78 0.51
C VAL A 54 -4.96 -8.28 0.35
N TRP A 55 -3.95 -8.60 -0.43
CA TRP A 55 -3.33 -9.90 -0.53
C TRP A 55 -1.85 -9.77 -0.22
N THR A 56 -1.37 -10.49 0.80
CA THR A 56 0.02 -10.48 1.23
C THR A 56 0.62 -11.86 1.04
N ALA A 57 1.75 -11.97 0.35
CA ALA A 57 2.32 -13.26 -0.06
C ALA A 57 2.72 -14.14 1.13
N THR A 58 3.21 -13.53 2.21
CA THR A 58 3.70 -14.23 3.41
C THR A 58 2.95 -13.76 4.66
N ARG A 59 3.24 -14.39 5.78
CA ARG A 59 2.78 -13.93 7.10
C ARG A 59 3.86 -13.17 7.88
N GLY A 60 4.97 -12.82 7.23
CA GLY A 60 6.06 -12.07 7.85
C GLY A 60 6.80 -12.83 8.96
N GLN A 61 6.89 -14.14 8.85
CA GLN A 61 7.44 -15.01 9.89
C GLN A 61 8.95 -14.90 10.11
N ALA A 62 9.70 -14.31 9.16
CA ALA A 62 11.12 -14.05 9.27
C ALA A 62 11.45 -12.63 9.78
N GLY A 63 10.45 -11.74 9.87
CA GLY A 63 10.61 -10.37 10.33
C GLY A 63 11.25 -10.24 11.71
N GLU A 64 11.72 -9.06 12.03
CA GLU A 64 12.23 -8.76 13.36
C GLU A 64 11.12 -8.83 14.43
N ILE A 65 11.53 -8.95 15.68
CA ILE A 65 10.62 -8.92 16.83
C ILE A 65 11.07 -7.77 17.71
N ALA A 66 10.28 -6.71 17.79
CA ALA A 66 10.58 -5.56 18.60
C ALA A 66 10.81 -5.94 20.07
N GLU A 67 11.75 -5.26 20.73
CA GLU A 67 12.02 -5.42 22.14
C GLU A 67 10.75 -5.19 22.98
N GLY A 68 10.49 -6.05 23.94
CA GLY A 68 9.28 -6.00 24.75
C GLY A 68 8.03 -6.60 24.11
N SER A 69 8.09 -7.06 22.86
CA SER A 69 7.00 -7.80 22.24
C SER A 69 6.82 -9.17 22.92
N ALA A 70 5.56 -9.59 23.08
CA ALA A 70 5.25 -10.95 23.57
C ALA A 70 5.36 -12.02 22.45
N ALA A 71 5.56 -11.61 21.19
CA ALA A 71 5.74 -12.53 20.08
C ALA A 71 7.05 -13.31 20.23
N THR A 72 7.04 -14.53 19.74
CA THR A 72 8.22 -15.40 19.62
C THR A 72 8.38 -15.78 18.16
N ARG A 73 9.52 -16.32 17.76
CA ARG A 73 9.70 -16.82 16.39
C ARG A 73 8.61 -17.84 16.00
N ALA A 74 8.14 -18.64 16.92
CA ALA A 74 7.09 -19.64 16.67
C ALA A 74 5.68 -19.03 16.50
N THR A 75 5.42 -17.86 17.08
CA THR A 75 4.10 -17.21 17.06
C THR A 75 4.06 -15.99 16.14
N LEU A 76 5.20 -15.56 15.59
CA LEU A 76 5.31 -14.29 14.86
C LEU A 76 4.35 -14.20 13.66
N ALA A 77 4.22 -15.29 12.90
CA ALA A 77 3.31 -15.33 11.75
C ALA A 77 1.86 -15.01 12.16
N GLU A 78 1.37 -15.64 13.22
CA GLU A 78 0.01 -15.43 13.71
C GLU A 78 -0.18 -14.01 14.27
N VAL A 79 0.84 -13.49 14.96
CA VAL A 79 0.82 -12.14 15.53
C VAL A 79 0.81 -11.10 14.40
N ARG A 80 1.71 -11.20 13.41
CA ARG A 80 1.75 -10.26 12.28
C ARG A 80 0.50 -10.30 11.41
N GLU A 81 -0.09 -11.49 11.23
CA GLU A 81 -1.40 -11.60 10.56
C GLU A 81 -2.48 -10.83 11.31
N ALA A 82 -2.52 -10.92 12.63
CA ALA A 82 -3.48 -10.20 13.46
C ALA A 82 -3.21 -8.67 13.43
N GLU A 83 -1.95 -8.26 13.43
CA GLU A 83 -1.52 -6.86 13.33
C GLU A 83 -1.95 -6.24 11.99
N GLU A 84 -1.70 -6.91 10.84
CA GLU A 84 -2.13 -6.43 9.52
C GLU A 84 -3.66 -6.32 9.42
N ARG A 85 -4.39 -7.31 9.94
CA ARG A 85 -5.86 -7.24 9.97
C ARG A 85 -6.36 -6.05 10.81
N ALA A 86 -5.71 -5.76 11.93
CA ALA A 86 -6.04 -4.61 12.77
C ALA A 86 -5.72 -3.29 12.08
N ALA A 87 -4.54 -3.18 11.45
CA ALA A 87 -4.12 -2.02 10.68
C ALA A 87 -5.10 -1.73 9.53
N MET A 88 -5.45 -2.73 8.75
CA MET A 88 -6.38 -2.58 7.64
C MET A 88 -7.81 -2.27 8.11
N ALA A 89 -8.26 -2.86 9.21
CA ALA A 89 -9.56 -2.52 9.80
C ALA A 89 -9.65 -1.04 10.22
N ALA A 90 -8.55 -0.43 10.68
CA ALA A 90 -8.51 0.98 11.05
C ALA A 90 -8.75 1.94 9.85
N VAL A 91 -8.53 1.48 8.61
CA VAL A 91 -8.86 2.21 7.37
C VAL A 91 -10.09 1.64 6.65
N GLY A 92 -10.84 0.76 7.31
CA GLY A 92 -12.11 0.21 6.82
C GLY A 92 -11.95 -0.94 5.82
N VAL A 93 -10.78 -1.55 5.73
CA VAL A 93 -10.50 -2.74 4.88
C VAL A 93 -10.60 -4.00 5.73
N ALA A 94 -11.59 -4.85 5.46
CA ALA A 94 -11.79 -6.11 6.16
C ALA A 94 -11.36 -7.35 5.33
N ASP A 95 -11.17 -7.18 4.03
CA ASP A 95 -10.80 -8.26 3.10
C ASP A 95 -9.28 -8.35 3.02
N VAL A 96 -8.68 -9.11 3.94
CA VAL A 96 -7.22 -9.36 4.02
C VAL A 96 -6.96 -10.85 3.89
N GLU A 97 -6.19 -11.23 2.89
CA GLU A 97 -5.82 -12.62 2.58
C GLU A 97 -4.30 -12.78 2.57
N PHE A 98 -3.83 -13.90 3.11
CA PHE A 98 -2.42 -14.25 3.11
C PHE A 98 -2.16 -15.43 2.16
N GLY A 99 -1.05 -15.35 1.44
CA GLY A 99 -0.46 -16.48 0.74
C GLY A 99 0.22 -17.46 1.72
N GLU A 100 0.68 -18.57 1.17
CA GLU A 100 1.37 -19.62 1.92
C GLU A 100 2.88 -19.62 1.65
N PHE A 101 3.43 -18.50 1.17
CA PHE A 101 4.85 -18.38 0.89
C PHE A 101 5.65 -18.10 2.17
N VAL A 102 6.92 -18.52 2.15
CA VAL A 102 7.82 -18.31 3.27
C VAL A 102 8.50 -16.95 3.12
N ASP A 103 8.41 -16.14 4.17
CA ASP A 103 9.04 -14.83 4.26
C ASP A 103 10.56 -14.96 4.14
N GLY A 104 11.17 -14.16 3.27
CA GLY A 104 12.57 -14.21 2.89
C GLY A 104 12.89 -15.24 1.79
N GLU A 105 11.94 -16.09 1.39
CA GLU A 105 12.17 -17.17 0.41
C GLU A 105 11.27 -17.06 -0.84
N VAL A 106 10.42 -16.02 -0.96
CA VAL A 106 9.47 -15.86 -2.08
C VAL A 106 10.19 -15.78 -3.42
N ALA A 107 11.35 -15.14 -3.48
CA ALA A 107 12.15 -15.06 -4.69
C ALA A 107 12.67 -16.42 -5.17
N GLY A 108 12.91 -17.36 -4.24
CA GLY A 108 13.33 -18.74 -4.52
C GLY A 108 12.19 -19.72 -4.74
N ALA A 109 10.95 -19.31 -4.50
CA ALA A 109 9.77 -20.16 -4.67
C ALA A 109 9.45 -20.43 -6.14
N ASP A 110 8.56 -21.39 -6.40
CA ASP A 110 8.02 -21.60 -7.75
C ASP A 110 7.23 -20.37 -8.21
N GLN A 111 7.80 -19.62 -9.13
CA GLN A 111 7.22 -18.38 -9.64
C GLN A 111 5.90 -18.61 -10.38
N ALA A 112 5.67 -19.78 -10.95
CA ALA A 112 4.40 -20.12 -11.56
C ALA A 112 3.30 -20.29 -10.50
N GLU A 113 3.61 -20.86 -9.34
CA GLU A 113 2.68 -20.95 -8.21
C GLU A 113 2.40 -19.58 -7.59
N LEU A 114 3.42 -18.70 -7.49
CA LEU A 114 3.23 -17.32 -7.04
C LEU A 114 2.27 -16.56 -7.98
N VAL A 115 2.48 -16.64 -9.29
CA VAL A 115 1.57 -16.04 -10.29
C VAL A 115 0.16 -16.60 -10.14
N LYS A 116 -0.02 -17.92 -9.98
CA LYS A 116 -1.34 -18.53 -9.77
C LYS A 116 -2.00 -18.05 -8.47
N ALA A 117 -1.24 -17.86 -7.40
CA ALA A 117 -1.78 -17.33 -6.15
C ALA A 117 -2.34 -15.92 -6.34
N VAL A 118 -1.59 -15.04 -7.01
CA VAL A 118 -2.07 -13.70 -7.37
C VAL A 118 -3.29 -13.77 -8.30
N GLN A 119 -3.29 -14.66 -9.29
CA GLN A 119 -4.46 -14.86 -10.18
C GLN A 119 -5.72 -15.20 -9.38
N ARG A 120 -5.63 -16.12 -8.42
CA ARG A 120 -6.76 -16.45 -7.53
C ARG A 120 -7.26 -15.23 -6.75
N ALA A 121 -6.36 -14.41 -6.24
CA ALA A 121 -6.74 -13.17 -5.55
C ALA A 121 -7.46 -12.19 -6.50
N LEU A 122 -6.95 -12.00 -7.73
CA LEU A 122 -7.58 -11.16 -8.75
C LEU A 122 -8.97 -11.69 -9.14
N GLU A 123 -9.14 -12.99 -9.33
CA GLU A 123 -10.41 -13.63 -9.69
C GLU A 123 -11.44 -13.54 -8.56
N ARG A 124 -10.99 -13.69 -7.30
CA ARG A 124 -11.84 -13.59 -6.11
C ARG A 124 -12.32 -12.16 -5.87
N VAL A 125 -11.40 -11.21 -5.91
CA VAL A 125 -11.69 -9.79 -5.57
C VAL A 125 -12.32 -9.05 -6.74
N ARG A 126 -11.94 -9.34 -7.97
CA ARG A 126 -12.33 -8.64 -9.20
C ARG A 126 -12.10 -7.13 -9.12
N PRO A 127 -10.85 -6.70 -8.87
CA PRO A 127 -10.54 -5.30 -8.65
C PRO A 127 -10.65 -4.48 -9.95
N ASP A 128 -11.01 -3.20 -9.78
CA ASP A 128 -10.87 -2.17 -10.81
C ASP A 128 -9.46 -1.57 -10.83
N VAL A 129 -8.81 -1.59 -9.66
CA VAL A 129 -7.45 -1.07 -9.46
C VAL A 129 -6.65 -2.10 -8.68
N VAL A 130 -5.47 -2.41 -9.20
CA VAL A 130 -4.46 -3.23 -8.52
C VAL A 130 -3.25 -2.37 -8.22
N VAL A 131 -2.71 -2.49 -7.02
CA VAL A 131 -1.48 -1.81 -6.60
C VAL A 131 -0.49 -2.84 -6.09
N THR A 132 0.76 -2.71 -6.47
CA THR A 132 1.89 -3.47 -5.93
C THR A 132 3.13 -2.56 -5.88
N MET A 133 4.24 -3.05 -5.35
CA MET A 133 5.49 -2.31 -5.37
C MET A 133 6.05 -2.16 -6.78
N GLU A 134 6.83 -1.12 -6.99
CA GLU A 134 7.56 -0.94 -8.24
C GLU A 134 8.59 -2.09 -8.44
N PRO A 135 9.04 -2.36 -9.70
CA PRO A 135 9.85 -3.55 -10.00
C PRO A 135 11.19 -3.65 -9.26
N GLY A 136 11.73 -2.52 -8.77
CA GLY A 136 12.94 -2.50 -7.93
C GLY A 136 12.68 -2.94 -6.48
N GLY A 137 11.41 -3.10 -6.10
CA GLY A 137 11.00 -3.56 -4.76
C GLY A 137 11.19 -2.52 -3.67
N VAL A 138 11.33 -1.23 -4.02
CA VAL A 138 11.49 -0.07 -3.12
C VAL A 138 12.78 -0.15 -2.28
N THR A 139 13.00 -1.26 -1.60
CA THR A 139 14.20 -1.55 -0.79
C THR A 139 15.11 -2.60 -1.43
N ALA A 140 14.87 -2.98 -2.69
CA ALA A 140 15.50 -4.11 -3.37
C ALA A 140 15.35 -5.45 -2.64
N HIS A 141 14.36 -5.58 -1.77
CA HIS A 141 14.06 -6.86 -1.13
C HIS A 141 13.68 -7.90 -2.19
N PRO A 142 14.31 -9.09 -2.23
CA PRO A 142 14.04 -10.10 -3.27
C PRO A 142 12.56 -10.51 -3.33
N ASP A 143 11.88 -10.62 -2.21
CA ASP A 143 10.47 -10.98 -2.14
C ASP A 143 9.57 -9.89 -2.74
N HIS A 144 9.87 -8.60 -2.49
CA HIS A 144 9.14 -7.49 -3.11
C HIS A 144 9.25 -7.51 -4.63
N ILE A 145 10.47 -7.77 -5.14
CA ILE A 145 10.74 -7.89 -6.58
C ILE A 145 9.95 -9.07 -7.17
N ALA A 146 9.99 -10.24 -6.51
CA ALA A 146 9.30 -11.43 -6.96
C ALA A 146 7.77 -11.24 -6.99
N VAL A 147 7.18 -10.67 -5.92
CA VAL A 147 5.75 -10.38 -5.86
C VAL A 147 5.35 -9.36 -6.92
N SER A 148 6.11 -8.29 -7.10
CA SER A 148 5.85 -7.29 -8.14
C SER A 148 5.80 -7.93 -9.54
N ALA A 149 6.79 -8.77 -9.87
CA ALA A 149 6.83 -9.48 -11.14
C ALA A 149 5.65 -10.45 -11.32
N ALA A 150 5.27 -11.18 -10.27
CA ALA A 150 4.14 -12.09 -10.30
C ALA A 150 2.81 -11.35 -10.49
N VAL A 151 2.63 -10.21 -9.81
CA VAL A 151 1.45 -9.35 -9.97
C VAL A 151 1.35 -8.83 -11.40
N GLN A 152 2.45 -8.35 -11.99
CA GLN A 152 2.47 -7.91 -13.37
C GLN A 152 2.07 -9.03 -14.34
N ALA A 153 2.62 -10.23 -14.16
CA ALA A 153 2.31 -11.39 -15.00
C ALA A 153 0.85 -11.82 -14.86
N ALA A 154 0.33 -11.92 -13.64
CA ALA A 154 -1.05 -12.28 -13.36
C ALA A 154 -2.03 -11.23 -13.90
N PHE A 155 -1.73 -9.95 -13.68
CA PHE A 155 -2.55 -8.83 -14.15
C PHE A 155 -2.66 -8.78 -15.68
N ALA A 156 -1.59 -9.11 -16.41
CA ALA A 156 -1.62 -9.15 -17.88
C ALA A 156 -2.64 -10.14 -18.43
N ALA A 157 -2.90 -11.25 -17.72
CA ALA A 157 -3.98 -12.18 -18.06
C ALA A 157 -5.35 -11.63 -17.63
N TYR A 158 -5.45 -11.11 -16.42
CA TYR A 158 -6.66 -10.54 -15.85
C TYR A 158 -7.23 -9.39 -16.69
N ALA A 159 -6.38 -8.47 -17.16
CA ALA A 159 -6.77 -7.29 -17.95
C ALA A 159 -7.41 -7.63 -19.31
N ARG A 160 -7.19 -8.86 -19.80
CA ARG A 160 -7.84 -9.34 -21.04
C ARG A 160 -9.24 -9.90 -20.81
N SER A 161 -9.64 -10.12 -19.57
CA SER A 161 -10.95 -10.65 -19.23
C SER A 161 -12.02 -9.57 -19.31
N PRO A 162 -13.20 -9.85 -19.88
CA PRO A 162 -14.30 -8.88 -19.92
C PRO A 162 -14.71 -8.47 -18.49
N GLY A 163 -14.86 -7.17 -18.27
CA GLY A 163 -15.32 -6.61 -17.01
C GLY A 163 -16.10 -5.30 -17.22
N PRO A 164 -16.81 -4.82 -16.21
CA PRO A 164 -17.61 -3.59 -16.31
C PRO A 164 -16.73 -2.32 -16.40
N ARG A 165 -15.47 -2.41 -15.97
CA ARG A 165 -14.46 -1.37 -16.11
C ARG A 165 -13.17 -1.98 -16.62
N GLU A 166 -12.40 -1.21 -17.38
CA GLU A 166 -11.03 -1.56 -17.72
C GLU A 166 -10.18 -1.52 -16.44
N PRO A 167 -9.56 -2.65 -16.03
CA PRO A 167 -8.77 -2.68 -14.82
C PRO A 167 -7.47 -1.89 -14.99
N ARG A 168 -6.98 -1.33 -13.89
CA ARG A 168 -5.77 -0.51 -13.86
C ARG A 168 -4.73 -1.13 -12.93
N LEU A 169 -3.47 -1.11 -13.36
CA LEU A 169 -2.32 -1.49 -12.53
C LEU A 169 -1.47 -0.26 -12.23
N TYR A 170 -1.14 -0.11 -10.96
CA TYR A 170 -0.22 0.90 -10.48
C TYR A 170 0.91 0.25 -9.69
N TYR A 171 2.11 0.80 -9.83
CA TYR A 171 3.20 0.55 -8.90
C TYR A 171 3.27 1.64 -7.86
N TRP A 172 3.42 1.26 -6.61
CA TRP A 172 3.83 2.15 -5.55
C TRP A 172 5.35 2.19 -5.49
N GLY A 173 5.90 3.39 -5.27
CA GLY A 173 7.30 3.63 -5.06
C GLY A 173 7.49 4.88 -4.20
N VAL A 174 8.69 5.13 -3.75
CA VAL A 174 9.02 6.31 -2.94
C VAL A 174 9.63 7.38 -3.84
N PRO A 175 8.99 8.57 -3.99
CA PRO A 175 9.59 9.68 -4.74
C PRO A 175 10.96 10.07 -4.17
N SER A 176 11.93 10.35 -5.04
CA SER A 176 13.29 10.74 -4.60
C SER A 176 13.28 11.96 -3.70
N SER A 177 12.39 12.93 -3.95
CA SER A 177 12.24 14.11 -3.09
C SER A 177 11.70 13.76 -1.70
N LEU A 178 10.74 12.84 -1.61
CA LEU A 178 10.18 12.39 -0.33
C LEU A 178 11.20 11.57 0.47
N LEU A 179 11.95 10.70 -0.19
CA LEU A 179 13.02 9.94 0.46
C LEU A 179 14.13 10.84 1.00
N ALA A 180 14.53 11.86 0.23
CA ALA A 180 15.51 12.86 0.68
C ALA A 180 15.01 13.58 1.95
N ARG A 181 13.73 14.01 1.94
CA ARG A 181 13.11 14.65 3.09
C ARG A 181 13.04 13.75 4.31
N PHE A 182 12.72 12.48 4.10
CA PHE A 182 12.69 11.47 5.16
C PHE A 182 14.09 11.26 5.78
N ARG A 183 15.13 11.19 4.95
CA ARG A 183 16.53 11.10 5.44
C ARG A 183 16.96 12.34 6.23
N GLU A 184 16.53 13.54 5.82
CA GLU A 184 16.78 14.78 6.59
C GLU A 184 16.12 14.74 7.97
N LEU A 185 14.86 14.31 8.05
CA LEU A 185 14.14 14.16 9.32
C LEU A 185 14.82 13.15 10.24
N ALA A 186 15.24 12.01 9.70
CA ALA A 186 15.96 10.97 10.43
C ALA A 186 17.30 11.49 10.98
N ALA A 187 18.10 12.13 10.13
CA ALA A 187 19.39 12.69 10.51
C ALA A 187 19.24 13.77 11.60
N GLY A 188 18.18 14.58 11.54
CA GLY A 188 17.85 15.58 12.58
C GLY A 188 17.56 14.96 13.95
N GLN A 189 17.24 13.67 13.99
CA GLN A 189 16.97 12.90 15.21
C GLN A 189 18.11 11.95 15.59
N GLY A 190 19.22 11.98 14.84
CA GLY A 190 20.35 11.09 15.06
C GLY A 190 20.11 9.65 14.59
N VAL A 191 19.11 9.43 13.75
CA VAL A 191 18.82 8.13 13.13
C VAL A 191 19.39 8.11 11.72
N GLU A 192 20.13 7.05 11.40
CA GLU A 192 20.68 6.83 10.06
C GLU A 192 19.73 5.88 9.29
N ILE A 193 19.21 6.33 8.16
CA ILE A 193 18.45 5.50 7.24
C ILE A 193 19.43 4.88 6.25
N PRO A 194 19.40 3.56 6.03
CA PRO A 194 20.30 2.86 5.12
C PRO A 194 20.39 3.53 3.75
N GLY A 195 21.58 3.59 3.17
CA GLY A 195 21.82 4.13 1.85
C GLY A 195 21.27 3.23 0.74
N GLU A 196 21.28 3.71 -0.51
CA GLU A 196 20.84 2.91 -1.66
C GLU A 196 21.76 1.73 -1.97
N ASP A 197 23.00 1.80 -1.51
CA ASP A 197 24.01 0.74 -1.66
C ASP A 197 23.93 -0.30 -0.53
N ASP A 198 23.19 -0.01 0.52
CA ASP A 198 22.99 -0.96 1.62
C ASP A 198 21.97 -2.05 1.22
N PRO A 199 22.15 -3.29 1.69
CA PRO A 199 21.13 -4.32 1.55
C PRO A 199 19.82 -3.83 2.14
N PHE A 200 18.74 -3.86 1.33
CA PHE A 200 17.41 -3.40 1.71
C PHE A 200 17.30 -1.91 2.07
N GLY A 201 18.29 -1.09 1.71
CA GLY A 201 18.19 0.37 1.82
C GLY A 201 17.11 0.92 0.89
N PRO A 202 16.25 1.86 1.36
CA PRO A 202 15.19 2.42 0.53
C PRO A 202 15.77 3.20 -0.65
N ARG A 203 15.21 2.96 -1.84
CA ARG A 203 15.59 3.57 -3.12
C ARG A 203 14.53 4.54 -3.59
N GLY A 204 14.98 5.72 -3.99
CA GLY A 204 14.10 6.75 -4.52
C GLY A 204 13.86 6.58 -6.01
N THR A 205 12.59 6.58 -6.42
CA THR A 205 12.22 6.67 -7.84
C THR A 205 12.13 8.15 -8.24
N PRO A 206 12.72 8.57 -9.38
CA PRO A 206 12.65 9.96 -9.82
C PRO A 206 11.22 10.50 -9.91
N ASP A 207 10.96 11.64 -9.30
CA ASP A 207 9.61 12.23 -9.15
C ASP A 207 8.85 12.34 -10.49
N ARG A 208 9.56 12.66 -11.58
CA ARG A 208 8.99 12.78 -12.93
C ARG A 208 8.38 11.49 -13.50
N GLN A 209 8.68 10.34 -12.90
CA GLN A 209 8.13 9.05 -13.34
C GLN A 209 6.75 8.79 -12.76
N PHE A 210 6.41 9.44 -11.64
CA PHE A 210 5.10 9.26 -11.04
C PHE A 210 4.00 9.94 -11.86
N THR A 211 2.95 9.20 -12.09
CA THR A 211 1.78 9.62 -12.90
C THR A 211 0.57 9.96 -12.05
N CYS A 212 0.60 9.63 -10.78
CA CYS A 212 -0.49 9.86 -9.84
C CYS A 212 0.09 10.27 -8.48
N TRP A 213 -0.32 11.43 -7.99
CA TRP A 213 0.02 11.95 -6.67
C TRP A 213 -1.27 12.11 -5.89
N VAL A 214 -1.34 11.50 -4.72
CA VAL A 214 -2.52 11.53 -3.87
C VAL A 214 -2.19 12.33 -2.62
N ASP A 215 -2.93 13.43 -2.41
CA ASP A 215 -2.87 14.18 -1.14
C ASP A 215 -3.54 13.35 -0.05
N THR A 216 -2.71 12.77 0.82
CA THR A 216 -3.12 11.97 1.97
C THR A 216 -3.00 12.76 3.30
N SER A 217 -2.64 14.04 3.24
CA SER A 217 -2.52 14.90 4.42
C SER A 217 -3.77 14.92 5.31
N PRO A 218 -5.02 14.89 4.78
CA PRO A 218 -6.22 14.87 5.63
C PRO A 218 -6.38 13.60 6.47
N VAL A 219 -5.69 12.52 6.11
CA VAL A 219 -5.79 11.20 6.76
C VAL A 219 -4.44 10.72 7.33
N ALA A 220 -3.40 11.56 7.31
CA ALA A 220 -2.05 11.19 7.75
C ALA A 220 -2.03 10.62 9.18
N GLU A 221 -2.82 11.17 10.11
CA GLU A 221 -2.94 10.64 11.47
C GLU A 221 -3.58 9.25 11.51
N GLN A 222 -4.54 8.99 10.64
CA GLN A 222 -5.16 7.66 10.55
C GLN A 222 -4.14 6.65 9.99
N VAL A 223 -3.34 7.03 8.99
CA VAL A 223 -2.26 6.19 8.44
C VAL A 223 -1.22 5.89 9.51
N TRP A 224 -0.82 6.91 10.29
CA TRP A 224 0.11 6.70 11.40
C TRP A 224 -0.41 5.64 12.39
N ARG A 225 -1.70 5.72 12.76
CA ARG A 225 -2.33 4.71 13.65
C ARG A 225 -2.33 3.31 13.04
N THR A 226 -2.50 3.15 11.73
CA THR A 226 -2.38 1.84 11.10
C THR A 226 -0.97 1.28 11.22
N LEU A 227 0.05 2.12 11.08
CA LEU A 227 1.43 1.71 11.27
C LEU A 227 1.70 1.28 12.72
N GLU A 228 1.09 1.95 13.72
CA GLU A 228 1.22 1.58 15.13
C GLU A 228 0.64 0.19 15.46
N GLU A 229 -0.29 -0.33 14.67
CA GLU A 229 -0.81 -1.69 14.86
C GLU A 229 0.23 -2.78 14.57
N HIS A 230 1.23 -2.54 13.73
CA HIS A 230 2.33 -3.47 13.46
C HIS A 230 3.38 -3.44 14.59
N ARG A 231 2.98 -3.78 15.80
CA ARG A 231 3.75 -3.61 17.03
C ARG A 231 5.02 -4.46 17.05
N THR A 232 4.99 -5.63 16.45
CA THR A 232 6.17 -6.50 16.34
C THR A 232 7.28 -5.87 15.52
N GLN A 233 6.95 -4.93 14.64
CA GLN A 233 7.89 -4.20 13.77
C GLN A 233 8.26 -2.81 14.32
N ALA A 234 7.94 -2.51 15.59
CA ALA A 234 8.20 -1.20 16.20
C ALA A 234 9.70 -0.86 16.34
N GLY A 235 10.57 -1.86 16.23
CA GLY A 235 12.04 -1.68 16.24
C GLY A 235 12.62 -1.14 14.94
N ASP A 236 11.85 -1.08 13.85
CA ASP A 236 12.32 -0.54 12.57
C ASP A 236 12.80 0.92 12.72
N PRO A 237 14.03 1.24 12.26
CA PRO A 237 14.59 2.59 12.38
C PRO A 237 13.72 3.67 11.70
N SER A 238 13.03 3.33 10.62
CA SER A 238 12.13 4.24 9.92
C SER A 238 10.96 4.64 10.81
N ARG A 239 10.38 3.69 11.54
CA ARG A 239 9.29 3.93 12.49
C ARG A 239 9.77 4.73 13.70
N ALA A 240 10.94 4.38 14.25
CA ALA A 240 11.53 5.10 15.38
C ALA A 240 11.76 6.59 15.03
N THR A 241 12.22 6.88 13.80
CA THR A 241 12.37 8.24 13.27
C THR A 241 11.04 8.98 13.23
N LEU A 242 10.01 8.36 12.68
CA LEU A 242 8.70 8.98 12.52
C LEU A 242 8.00 9.20 13.87
N GLY A 243 8.17 8.29 14.82
CA GLY A 243 7.54 8.35 16.15
C GLY A 243 8.07 9.50 17.04
N GLN A 244 9.18 10.13 16.67
CA GLN A 244 9.75 11.26 17.41
C GLN A 244 9.34 12.60 16.77
N GLY A 245 8.24 13.19 17.20
CA GLY A 245 7.78 14.47 16.72
C GLY A 245 6.71 14.39 15.65
N GLU A 246 6.57 15.44 14.82
CA GLU A 246 5.50 15.54 13.82
C GLU A 246 5.96 15.21 12.38
N GLY A 247 7.20 14.74 12.19
CA GLY A 247 7.77 14.46 10.87
C GLY A 247 6.98 13.41 10.06
N TRP A 248 6.31 12.48 10.73
CA TRP A 248 5.42 11.51 10.09
C TRP A 248 4.28 12.16 9.29
N ARG A 249 3.80 13.36 9.72
CA ARG A 249 2.77 14.09 8.98
C ARG A 249 3.23 14.48 7.59
N GLU A 250 4.50 14.86 7.45
CA GLU A 250 5.08 15.20 6.15
C GLU A 250 5.24 13.96 5.27
N VAL A 251 5.70 12.84 5.85
CA VAL A 251 5.92 11.59 5.11
C VAL A 251 4.61 11.00 4.62
N PHE A 252 3.57 11.01 5.45
CA PHE A 252 2.24 10.49 5.07
C PHE A 252 1.30 11.52 4.44
N ALA A 253 1.79 12.74 4.16
CA ALA A 253 0.98 13.75 3.48
C ALA A 253 0.75 13.45 1.99
N THR A 254 1.57 12.61 1.40
CA THR A 254 1.48 12.30 -0.03
C THR A 254 1.85 10.86 -0.30
N THR A 255 1.03 10.20 -1.12
CA THR A 255 1.36 8.89 -1.68
C THR A 255 1.43 9.01 -3.21
N ALA A 256 2.43 8.37 -3.82
CA ALA A 256 2.67 8.49 -5.25
C ALA A 256 2.68 7.13 -5.96
N PHE A 257 2.16 7.10 -7.19
CA PHE A 257 2.02 5.88 -7.97
C PHE A 257 2.44 6.09 -9.41
N LEU A 258 2.98 5.03 -10.00
CA LEU A 258 3.28 4.93 -11.43
C LEU A 258 2.16 4.10 -12.09
N ARG A 259 1.41 4.68 -13.01
CA ARG A 259 0.42 3.92 -13.77
C ARG A 259 1.12 3.02 -14.80
N VAL A 260 0.84 1.73 -14.73
CA VAL A 260 1.42 0.72 -15.63
C VAL A 260 0.42 0.31 -16.71
N HIS A 261 -0.86 0.18 -16.33
CA HIS A 261 -1.91 -0.21 -17.25
C HIS A 261 -3.22 0.58 -16.99
N PRO A 262 -3.92 1.05 -18.02
CA PRO A 262 -3.35 1.27 -19.34
C PRO A 262 -2.14 2.20 -19.27
N ALA A 263 -1.21 2.07 -20.20
CA ALA A 263 -0.03 2.94 -20.23
C ALA A 263 -0.45 4.42 -20.22
N PRO A 264 0.32 5.30 -19.56
CA PRO A 264 0.07 6.75 -19.63
C PRO A 264 0.07 7.20 -21.08
N SER A 265 -0.90 8.02 -21.45
CA SER A 265 -0.99 8.66 -22.79
C SER A 265 0.07 9.73 -22.95
#